data_ab6ad522e31c7d305af51c2eea85bf96
#
_entry.id   ab6ad522e31c7d305af51c2eea85bf96
#
_cell.length_a   1.000
_cell.length_b   1.000
_cell.length_c   1.000
_cell.angle_alpha   90.00
_cell.angle_beta   90.00
_cell.angle_gamma   90.00
#
_symmetry.space_group_name_H-M   'P 1'
#
loop_
_entity.id
_entity.type
_entity.pdbx_description
1 polymer ?
#
loop_
_entity_poly.entity_id
_entity_poly.type
_entity_poly.pdbx_seq_one_letter_code
_entity_poly.pdbx_strand_id
1 'polypeptide(L)'
;MRILFLTDTHIRGTTPKNRLDNFPETLENKFKEIIQIINNYNIDFLLHGGDLFDRPDVSISIMSNFAAILNEIKRPIYIICGNHDIFGHNPNTVNRTMLGLLNALNIVKIINPNDKIYLERNNLKVQLTGQPYTYDIDKEGDKSPYIVNEISPNVDYAIHMVHGMLLNKPFIKGVPYTLIDDIRDTKAHITLAGHYHSGFGIIETDNKYFLNPGSLVRISNSLIEIDRIPKVALIDLNETINIELIELKTAKKGEKVLD
;
A
#
# COMPACT_ATOMS: atom_id res chain seq x y z
N MET A 1 -16.99 5.45 -8.37
CA MET A 1 -15.98 5.82 -7.34
C MET A 1 -14.63 5.35 -7.84
N ARG A 2 -13.63 6.24 -7.84
CA ARG A 2 -12.27 5.90 -8.28
C ARG A 2 -11.29 5.98 -7.13
N ILE A 3 -10.54 4.92 -6.94
CA ILE A 3 -9.57 4.77 -5.84
C ILE A 3 -8.21 4.49 -6.47
N LEU A 4 -7.18 5.17 -5.98
CA LEU A 4 -5.80 4.86 -6.33
C LEU A 4 -5.15 4.11 -5.17
N PHE A 5 -4.50 2.98 -5.45
CA PHE A 5 -3.76 2.22 -4.45
C PHE A 5 -2.28 2.15 -4.79
N LEU A 6 -1.46 2.37 -3.78
CA LEU A 6 0.00 2.20 -3.81
C LEU A 6 0.50 1.71 -2.46
N THR A 7 1.72 1.21 -2.42
CA THR A 7 2.30 0.62 -1.20
C THR A 7 3.82 0.73 -1.19
N ASP A 8 4.42 0.57 -0.03
CA ASP A 8 5.87 0.42 0.16
C ASP A 8 6.67 1.54 -0.53
N THR A 9 6.41 2.78 -0.12
CA THR A 9 7.06 3.98 -0.67
C THR A 9 8.42 4.25 -0.04
N HIS A 10 8.67 3.77 1.18
CA HIS A 10 9.93 3.86 1.90
C HIS A 10 10.59 5.23 1.81
N ILE A 11 9.84 6.28 2.16
CA ILE A 11 10.33 7.66 2.19
C ILE A 11 11.56 7.74 3.09
N ARG A 12 12.67 8.23 2.51
CA ARG A 12 13.95 8.39 3.20
C ARG A 12 14.78 9.50 2.56
N GLY A 13 15.71 10.05 3.34
CA GLY A 13 16.59 11.13 2.87
C GLY A 13 17.93 10.67 2.30
N THR A 14 18.16 9.36 2.20
CA THR A 14 19.44 8.81 1.74
C THR A 14 19.22 7.86 0.57
N THR A 15 20.20 7.75 -0.29
CA THR A 15 20.21 6.77 -1.39
C THR A 15 20.58 5.39 -0.84
N PRO A 16 19.78 4.34 -1.09
CA PRO A 16 20.15 2.96 -0.78
C PRO A 16 21.46 2.55 -1.47
N LYS A 17 22.23 1.66 -0.83
CA LYS A 17 23.56 1.27 -1.31
C LYS A 17 23.56 0.71 -2.75
N ASN A 18 22.48 0.02 -3.14
CA ASN A 18 22.37 -0.59 -4.47
C ASN A 18 21.74 0.34 -5.51
N ARG A 19 21.65 1.66 -5.21
CA ARG A 19 21.08 2.66 -6.12
C ARG A 19 22.17 3.54 -6.71
N LEU A 20 22.07 3.76 -8.02
CA LEU A 20 23.01 4.61 -8.79
C LEU A 20 22.52 6.05 -8.96
N ASP A 21 21.25 6.32 -8.70
CA ASP A 21 20.61 7.63 -8.85
C ASP A 21 20.41 8.35 -7.51
N ASN A 22 19.97 9.60 -7.55
CA ASN A 22 19.49 10.32 -6.37
C ASN A 22 18.10 9.78 -5.98
N PHE A 23 18.06 8.86 -5.01
CA PHE A 23 16.83 8.18 -4.62
C PHE A 23 15.76 9.14 -4.06
N PRO A 24 16.06 10.11 -3.14
CA PRO A 24 15.07 11.07 -2.68
C PRO A 24 14.41 11.86 -3.82
N GLU A 25 15.19 12.37 -4.74
CA GLU A 25 14.70 13.12 -5.90
C GLU A 25 13.83 12.23 -6.82
N THR A 26 14.27 11.01 -7.06
CA THR A 26 13.50 10.04 -7.85
C THR A 26 12.15 9.75 -7.19
N LEU A 27 12.11 9.63 -5.87
CA LEU A 27 10.88 9.41 -5.12
C LEU A 27 9.95 10.62 -5.18
N GLU A 28 10.46 11.82 -5.00
CA GLU A 28 9.67 13.07 -5.18
C GLU A 28 9.04 13.16 -6.57
N ASN A 29 9.80 12.83 -7.61
CA ASN A 29 9.29 12.83 -8.99
C ASN A 29 8.16 11.81 -9.19
N LYS A 30 8.24 10.65 -8.55
CA LYS A 30 7.14 9.67 -8.55
C LYS A 30 5.89 10.21 -7.86
N PHE A 31 6.03 10.86 -6.71
CA PHE A 31 4.89 11.48 -6.02
C PHE A 31 4.25 12.60 -6.85
N LYS A 32 5.04 13.41 -7.55
CA LYS A 32 4.53 14.41 -8.49
C LYS A 32 3.72 13.77 -9.63
N GLU A 33 4.19 12.64 -10.16
CA GLU A 33 3.44 11.86 -11.16
C GLU A 33 2.15 11.26 -10.57
N ILE A 34 2.19 10.76 -9.33
CA ILE A 34 0.99 10.26 -8.63
C ILE A 34 -0.05 11.38 -8.49
N ILE A 35 0.35 12.60 -8.14
CA ILE A 35 -0.55 13.76 -8.09
C ILE A 35 -1.17 14.03 -9.47
N GLN A 36 -0.39 13.94 -10.55
CA GLN A 36 -0.92 14.08 -11.91
C GLN A 36 -1.92 12.97 -12.25
N ILE A 37 -1.62 11.72 -11.89
CA ILE A 37 -2.54 10.58 -12.07
C ILE A 37 -3.85 10.84 -11.30
N ILE A 38 -3.77 11.25 -10.03
CA ILE A 38 -4.93 11.57 -9.20
C ILE A 38 -5.83 12.61 -9.88
N ASN A 39 -5.25 13.65 -10.44
CA ASN A 39 -6.00 14.72 -11.13
C ASN A 39 -6.55 14.25 -12.48
N ASN A 40 -5.75 13.58 -13.30
CA ASN A 40 -6.13 13.15 -14.64
C ASN A 40 -7.25 12.09 -14.64
N TYR A 41 -7.20 11.18 -13.67
CA TYR A 41 -8.20 10.11 -13.52
C TYR A 41 -9.36 10.50 -12.59
N ASN A 42 -9.36 11.72 -12.04
CA ASN A 42 -10.38 12.18 -11.07
C ASN A 42 -10.55 11.21 -9.90
N ILE A 43 -9.44 10.87 -9.26
CA ILE A 43 -9.42 9.95 -8.11
C ILE A 43 -10.16 10.58 -6.94
N ASP A 44 -11.01 9.80 -6.28
CA ASP A 44 -11.77 10.23 -5.10
C ASP A 44 -10.99 9.97 -3.79
N PHE A 45 -10.29 8.84 -3.71
CA PHE A 45 -9.57 8.39 -2.51
C PHE A 45 -8.22 7.77 -2.87
N LEU A 46 -7.22 8.02 -2.02
CA LEU A 46 -5.93 7.36 -2.07
C LEU A 46 -5.82 6.35 -0.94
N LEU A 47 -5.47 5.10 -1.26
CA LEU A 47 -5.17 4.05 -0.29
C LEU A 47 -3.69 3.70 -0.33
N HIS A 48 -3.08 3.56 0.85
CA HIS A 48 -1.67 3.19 0.98
C HIS A 48 -1.49 1.94 1.83
N GLY A 49 -0.85 0.94 1.27
CA GLY A 49 -0.72 -0.40 1.85
C GLY A 49 0.33 -0.56 2.96
N GLY A 50 0.86 0.53 3.51
CA GLY A 50 1.89 0.50 4.57
C GLY A 50 3.30 0.76 4.05
N ASP A 51 4.26 0.86 4.98
CA ASP A 51 5.65 1.24 4.72
C ASP A 51 5.76 2.55 3.93
N LEU A 52 5.08 3.59 4.47
CA LEU A 52 5.19 4.95 3.94
C LEU A 52 6.62 5.46 4.10
N PHE A 53 7.19 5.29 5.28
CA PHE A 53 8.57 5.65 5.60
C PHE A 53 9.48 4.41 5.62
N ASP A 54 10.77 4.61 5.31
CA ASP A 54 11.79 3.57 5.39
C ASP A 54 12.16 3.22 6.86
N ARG A 55 11.85 4.14 7.77
CA ARG A 55 12.04 4.01 9.22
C ARG A 55 11.11 4.97 9.96
N PRO A 56 10.75 4.68 11.22
CA PRO A 56 9.76 5.47 11.96
C PRO A 56 10.15 6.93 12.23
N ASP A 57 11.45 7.25 12.13
CA ASP A 57 12.07 8.48 12.62
C ASP A 57 12.95 9.17 11.55
N VAL A 58 12.45 9.35 10.33
CA VAL A 58 13.17 10.15 9.32
C VAL A 58 13.42 11.57 9.80
N SER A 59 14.41 12.25 9.19
CA SER A 59 14.74 13.62 9.59
C SER A 59 13.56 14.60 9.41
N ILE A 60 13.52 15.64 10.23
CA ILE A 60 12.48 16.68 10.13
C ILE A 60 12.44 17.31 8.73
N SER A 61 13.60 17.50 8.09
CA SER A 61 13.68 18.04 6.74
C SER A 61 12.94 17.14 5.72
N ILE A 62 13.16 15.84 5.77
CA ILE A 62 12.46 14.87 4.91
C ILE A 62 10.98 14.84 5.23
N MET A 63 10.64 14.79 6.52
CA MET A 63 9.25 14.84 6.98
C MET A 63 8.52 16.07 6.44
N SER A 64 9.13 17.26 6.59
CA SER A 64 8.54 18.53 6.12
C SER A 64 8.30 18.54 4.61
N ASN A 65 9.29 18.08 3.84
CA ASN A 65 9.18 18.00 2.38
C ASN A 65 8.05 17.07 1.94
N PHE A 66 8.02 15.84 2.45
CA PHE A 66 6.99 14.88 2.05
C PHE A 66 5.60 15.21 2.64
N ALA A 67 5.53 15.82 3.82
CA ALA A 67 4.25 16.34 4.34
C ALA A 67 3.65 17.40 3.41
N ALA A 68 4.48 18.29 2.84
CA ALA A 68 4.03 19.26 1.85
C ALA A 68 3.51 18.58 0.58
N ILE A 69 4.26 17.61 0.03
CA ILE A 69 3.88 16.84 -1.15
C ILE A 69 2.56 16.08 -0.91
N LEU A 70 2.44 15.35 0.21
CA LEU A 70 1.22 14.61 0.54
C LEU A 70 0.02 15.55 0.70
N ASN A 71 0.23 16.75 1.27
CA ASN A 71 -0.82 17.76 1.40
C ASN A 71 -1.27 18.35 0.04
N GLU A 72 -0.47 18.26 -1.02
CA GLU A 72 -0.86 18.66 -2.38
C GLU A 72 -1.88 17.70 -3.02
N ILE A 73 -1.99 16.46 -2.53
CA ILE A 73 -2.90 15.45 -3.08
C ILE A 73 -4.36 15.91 -3.02
N LYS A 74 -4.77 16.66 -2.00
CA LYS A 74 -6.13 17.22 -1.84
C LYS A 74 -7.25 16.17 -1.94
N ARG A 75 -6.95 14.92 -1.63
CA ARG A 75 -7.90 13.81 -1.52
C ARG A 75 -7.66 13.11 -0.20
N PRO A 76 -8.67 12.49 0.41
CA PRO A 76 -8.46 11.68 1.61
C PRO A 76 -7.47 10.55 1.33
N ILE A 77 -6.46 10.43 2.19
CA ILE A 77 -5.44 9.38 2.16
C ILE A 77 -5.71 8.46 3.34
N TYR A 78 -6.01 7.20 3.07
CA TYR A 78 -6.13 6.16 4.09
C TYR A 78 -4.93 5.22 4.00
N ILE A 79 -4.36 4.88 5.15
CA ILE A 79 -3.13 4.09 5.25
C ILE A 79 -3.21 3.09 6.39
N ILE A 80 -2.63 1.92 6.22
CA ILE A 80 -2.29 1.00 7.30
C ILE A 80 -0.81 1.12 7.63
N CYS A 81 -0.41 0.85 8.87
CA CYS A 81 1.01 0.83 9.23
C CYS A 81 1.69 -0.42 8.67
N GLY A 82 2.85 -0.23 8.04
CA GLY A 82 3.79 -1.29 7.75
C GLY A 82 4.81 -1.49 8.87
N ASN A 83 5.70 -2.47 8.70
CA ASN A 83 6.73 -2.77 9.71
C ASN A 83 7.82 -1.69 9.80
N HIS A 84 8.07 -0.96 8.73
CA HIS A 84 9.00 0.17 8.71
C HIS A 84 8.43 1.45 9.32
N ASP A 85 7.11 1.58 9.44
CA ASP A 85 6.47 2.76 10.01
C ASP A 85 6.47 2.77 11.55
N ILE A 86 6.87 1.68 12.21
CA ILE A 86 6.77 1.47 13.66
C ILE A 86 8.11 1.06 14.28
N PHE A 87 8.32 1.39 15.56
CA PHE A 87 9.55 0.99 16.27
C PHE A 87 9.50 -0.45 16.73
N GLY A 88 10.55 -1.21 16.42
CA GLY A 88 10.73 -2.59 16.91
C GLY A 88 9.58 -3.52 16.53
N HIS A 89 8.95 -3.31 15.38
CA HIS A 89 7.80 -4.10 14.92
C HIS A 89 6.59 -4.07 15.88
N ASN A 90 6.52 -3.05 16.76
CA ASN A 90 5.46 -2.92 17.75
C ASN A 90 4.41 -1.87 17.32
N PRO A 91 3.19 -2.27 16.93
CA PRO A 91 2.14 -1.36 16.49
C PRO A 91 1.77 -0.27 17.51
N ASN A 92 1.92 -0.54 18.81
CA ASN A 92 1.64 0.44 19.86
C ASN A 92 2.57 1.66 19.84
N THR A 93 3.61 1.65 19.01
CA THR A 93 4.57 2.76 18.90
C THR A 93 4.16 3.80 17.84
N VAL A 94 3.12 3.57 17.07
CA VAL A 94 2.71 4.42 15.95
C VAL A 94 2.57 5.91 16.32
N ASN A 95 2.05 6.22 17.50
CA ASN A 95 1.89 7.59 17.97
C ASN A 95 3.22 8.34 18.22
N ARG A 96 4.35 7.64 18.18
CA ARG A 96 5.71 8.21 18.34
C ARG A 96 6.48 8.26 17.03
N THR A 97 5.83 8.00 15.92
CA THR A 97 6.45 7.88 14.58
C THR A 97 6.09 9.06 13.69
N MET A 98 6.79 9.20 12.56
CA MET A 98 6.46 10.20 11.55
C MET A 98 5.09 9.94 10.89
N LEU A 99 4.70 8.67 10.75
CA LEU A 99 3.36 8.33 10.28
C LEU A 99 2.29 8.76 11.29
N GLY A 100 2.51 8.54 12.59
CA GLY A 100 1.63 9.03 13.66
C GLY A 100 1.50 10.55 13.66
N LEU A 101 2.60 11.28 13.40
CA LEU A 101 2.57 12.74 13.25
C LEU A 101 1.72 13.18 12.03
N LEU A 102 1.86 12.55 10.88
CA LEU A 102 1.01 12.84 9.71
C LEU A 102 -0.48 12.60 9.99
N ASN A 103 -0.79 11.55 10.75
CA ASN A 103 -2.16 11.27 11.17
C ASN A 103 -2.69 12.33 12.14
N ALA A 104 -1.91 12.75 13.12
CA ALA A 104 -2.28 13.81 14.05
C ALA A 104 -2.51 15.18 13.36
N LEU A 105 -1.80 15.43 12.26
CA LEU A 105 -1.97 16.62 11.41
C LEU A 105 -3.10 16.46 10.38
N ASN A 106 -3.83 15.35 10.37
CA ASN A 106 -4.89 15.02 9.41
C ASN A 106 -4.44 15.03 7.93
N ILE A 107 -3.15 14.82 7.66
CA ILE A 107 -2.61 14.65 6.30
C ILE A 107 -2.94 13.26 5.77
N VAL A 108 -2.88 12.25 6.63
CA VAL A 108 -3.32 10.88 6.37
C VAL A 108 -4.29 10.41 7.45
N LYS A 109 -5.02 9.35 7.18
CA LYS A 109 -5.89 8.66 8.16
C LYS A 109 -5.42 7.22 8.30
N ILE A 110 -4.88 6.90 9.47
CA ILE A 110 -4.46 5.52 9.80
C ILE A 110 -5.69 4.66 10.05
N ILE A 111 -5.72 3.49 9.45
CA ILE A 111 -6.71 2.44 9.71
C ILE A 111 -6.11 1.46 10.71
N ASN A 112 -6.76 1.31 11.86
CA ASN A 112 -6.35 0.35 12.88
C ASN A 112 -7.09 -0.99 12.70
N PRO A 113 -6.63 -2.07 13.35
CA PRO A 113 -7.37 -3.31 13.39
C PRO A 113 -8.81 -3.08 13.90
N ASN A 114 -9.77 -3.74 13.28
CA ASN A 114 -11.21 -3.64 13.58
C ASN A 114 -11.89 -2.31 13.20
N ASP A 115 -11.18 -1.31 12.71
CA ASP A 115 -11.82 -0.11 12.15
C ASP A 115 -12.66 -0.50 10.93
N LYS A 116 -13.90 0.03 10.86
CA LYS A 116 -14.76 -0.02 9.68
C LYS A 116 -14.99 1.41 9.21
N ILE A 117 -14.35 1.77 8.10
CA ILE A 117 -14.47 3.09 7.48
C ILE A 117 -15.40 2.98 6.28
N TYR A 118 -16.25 3.96 6.08
CA TYR A 118 -17.14 4.01 4.93
C TYR A 118 -16.70 5.13 3.98
N LEU A 119 -16.35 4.73 2.76
CA LEU A 119 -16.07 5.64 1.67
C LEU A 119 -17.38 5.84 0.90
N GLU A 120 -17.81 7.09 0.70
CA GLU A 120 -19.06 7.39 0.02
C GLU A 120 -18.80 8.35 -1.14
N ARG A 121 -19.28 8.00 -2.32
CA ARG A 121 -19.20 8.83 -3.54
C ARG A 121 -20.24 8.41 -4.57
N ASN A 122 -21.00 9.36 -5.12
CA ASN A 122 -21.95 9.12 -6.21
C ASN A 122 -22.91 7.94 -5.94
N ASN A 123 -23.53 7.90 -4.77
CA ASN A 123 -24.43 6.84 -4.28
C ASN A 123 -23.76 5.46 -4.07
N LEU A 124 -22.45 5.36 -4.26
CA LEU A 124 -21.71 4.16 -3.88
C LEU A 124 -21.18 4.30 -2.46
N LYS A 125 -21.30 3.21 -1.71
CA LYS A 125 -20.78 3.07 -0.35
C LYS A 125 -19.86 1.86 -0.25
N VAL A 126 -18.63 2.10 0.15
CA VAL A 126 -17.59 1.08 0.26
C VAL A 126 -17.15 0.94 1.71
N GLN A 127 -17.22 -0.29 2.26
CA GLN A 127 -16.60 -0.60 3.54
C GLN A 127 -15.12 -0.80 3.32
N LEU A 128 -14.30 -0.01 4.02
CA LEU A 128 -12.85 -0.13 4.05
C LEU A 128 -12.42 -0.62 5.43
N THR A 129 -11.69 -1.71 5.46
CA THR A 129 -11.06 -2.28 6.66
C THR A 129 -9.56 -2.43 6.43
N GLY A 130 -8.79 -2.61 7.50
CA GLY A 130 -7.36 -2.76 7.38
C GLY A 130 -6.75 -3.61 8.49
N GLN A 131 -5.74 -4.38 8.12
CA GLN A 131 -4.86 -5.08 9.02
C GLN A 131 -3.44 -4.54 8.85
N PRO A 132 -2.98 -3.66 9.75
CA PRO A 132 -1.59 -3.24 9.82
C PRO A 132 -0.67 -4.42 10.11
N TYR A 133 0.63 -4.21 9.83
CA TYR A 133 1.63 -5.20 10.18
C TYR A 133 1.61 -5.54 11.68
N THR A 134 1.68 -6.84 11.97
CA THR A 134 1.96 -7.37 13.30
C THR A 134 3.03 -8.45 13.20
N TYR A 135 3.81 -8.66 14.24
CA TYR A 135 4.91 -9.63 14.22
C TYR A 135 4.47 -11.05 13.81
N ASP A 136 3.24 -11.42 14.16
CA ASP A 136 2.68 -12.76 13.91
C ASP A 136 1.73 -12.82 12.71
N ILE A 137 1.68 -11.79 11.85
CA ILE A 137 0.65 -11.68 10.79
C ILE A 137 0.62 -12.88 9.82
N ASP A 138 1.78 -13.46 9.55
CA ASP A 138 1.92 -14.59 8.62
C ASP A 138 2.21 -15.90 9.34
N LYS A 139 1.92 -15.95 10.64
CA LYS A 139 2.12 -17.15 11.45
C LYS A 139 1.29 -18.31 10.92
N GLU A 140 1.87 -19.48 10.91
CA GLU A 140 1.22 -20.70 10.47
C GLU A 140 -0.06 -20.96 11.28
N GLY A 141 -1.16 -21.24 10.57
CA GLY A 141 -2.47 -21.60 11.15
C GLY A 141 -3.41 -20.42 11.44
N ASP A 142 -2.94 -19.18 11.56
CA ASP A 142 -3.83 -18.02 11.74
C ASP A 142 -3.89 -17.15 10.48
N LYS A 143 -5.03 -17.20 9.78
CA LYS A 143 -5.32 -16.39 8.60
C LYS A 143 -6.34 -15.28 8.86
N SER A 144 -6.78 -15.14 10.11
CA SER A 144 -7.78 -14.12 10.50
C SER A 144 -7.39 -12.69 10.13
N PRO A 145 -6.08 -12.28 10.11
CA PRO A 145 -5.69 -10.95 9.69
C PRO A 145 -6.04 -10.60 8.23
N TYR A 146 -6.24 -11.60 7.39
CA TYR A 146 -6.53 -11.47 5.97
C TYR A 146 -8.02 -11.63 5.63
N ILE A 147 -8.83 -12.05 6.60
CA ILE A 147 -10.22 -12.46 6.38
C ILE A 147 -11.20 -11.43 6.94
N VAL A 148 -12.02 -10.91 6.08
CA VAL A 148 -13.20 -10.14 6.46
C VAL A 148 -14.36 -11.11 6.63
N ASN A 149 -14.83 -11.29 7.85
CA ASN A 149 -15.92 -12.22 8.18
C ASN A 149 -17.31 -11.62 7.96
N GLU A 150 -17.42 -10.28 7.96
CA GLU A 150 -18.71 -9.61 7.90
C GLU A 150 -18.63 -8.32 7.08
N ILE A 151 -19.58 -8.15 6.19
CA ILE A 151 -19.82 -6.90 5.46
C ILE A 151 -21.02 -6.21 6.09
N SER A 152 -20.88 -4.92 6.36
CA SER A 152 -21.98 -4.13 6.92
C SER A 152 -23.17 -4.06 5.95
N PRO A 153 -24.41 -4.01 6.44
CA PRO A 153 -25.56 -3.82 5.57
C PRO A 153 -25.47 -2.48 4.83
N ASN A 154 -26.07 -2.42 3.64
CA ASN A 154 -26.14 -1.24 2.80
C ASN A 154 -24.78 -0.69 2.34
N VAL A 155 -23.78 -1.55 2.14
CA VAL A 155 -22.56 -1.24 1.38
C VAL A 155 -22.55 -2.01 0.08
N ASP A 156 -22.04 -1.38 -0.98
CA ASP A 156 -21.97 -1.98 -2.31
C ASP A 156 -20.74 -2.88 -2.42
N TYR A 157 -19.62 -2.43 -1.86
CA TYR A 157 -18.34 -3.15 -1.90
C TYR A 157 -17.63 -3.14 -0.54
N ALA A 158 -16.78 -4.15 -0.35
CA ALA A 158 -15.87 -4.24 0.80
C ALA A 158 -14.44 -4.36 0.30
N ILE A 159 -13.56 -3.49 0.78
CA ILE A 159 -12.12 -3.49 0.53
C ILE A 159 -11.41 -3.77 1.85
N HIS A 160 -10.43 -4.68 1.82
CA HIS A 160 -9.55 -4.96 2.94
C HIS A 160 -8.11 -4.67 2.56
N MET A 161 -7.42 -3.84 3.32
CA MET A 161 -5.99 -3.61 3.17
C MET A 161 -5.22 -4.45 4.18
N VAL A 162 -4.10 -5.04 3.77
CA VAL A 162 -3.25 -5.83 4.66
C VAL A 162 -1.78 -5.55 4.38
N HIS A 163 -0.99 -5.35 5.44
CA HIS A 163 0.47 -5.28 5.32
C HIS A 163 1.09 -6.57 5.85
N GLY A 164 1.24 -7.54 4.96
CA GLY A 164 1.77 -8.87 5.25
C GLY A 164 2.22 -9.58 3.98
N MET A 165 2.84 -10.74 4.16
CA MET A 165 3.45 -11.53 3.08
C MET A 165 2.40 -12.35 2.33
N LEU A 166 1.41 -11.67 1.74
CA LEU A 166 0.41 -12.32 0.87
C LEU A 166 1.03 -12.68 -0.47
N LEU A 167 0.88 -13.92 -0.89
CA LEU A 167 1.48 -14.47 -2.11
C LEU A 167 0.49 -15.30 -2.91
N ASN A 168 0.76 -15.42 -4.21
CA ASN A 168 0.02 -16.29 -5.12
C ASN A 168 0.69 -17.65 -5.35
N LYS A 169 1.89 -17.85 -4.82
CA LYS A 169 2.70 -19.07 -4.96
C LYS A 169 3.49 -19.29 -3.68
N PRO A 170 3.83 -20.56 -3.35
CA PRO A 170 4.75 -20.86 -2.27
C PRO A 170 6.07 -20.10 -2.40
N PHE A 171 6.60 -19.64 -1.27
CA PHE A 171 7.84 -18.90 -1.17
C PHE A 171 8.98 -19.74 -0.58
N ILE A 172 10.09 -19.12 -0.26
CA ILE A 172 11.29 -19.75 0.26
C ILE A 172 10.98 -20.41 1.62
N LYS A 173 11.40 -21.66 1.78
CA LYS A 173 11.22 -22.41 3.04
C LYS A 173 11.81 -21.64 4.23
N GLY A 174 11.03 -21.55 5.30
CA GLY A 174 11.42 -20.88 6.54
C GLY A 174 11.06 -19.38 6.61
N VAL A 175 10.55 -18.81 5.54
CA VAL A 175 9.97 -17.46 5.57
C VAL A 175 8.45 -17.60 5.73
N PRO A 176 7.84 -17.03 6.77
CA PRO A 176 6.39 -17.05 6.94
C PRO A 176 5.69 -16.28 5.81
N TYR A 177 4.59 -16.80 5.31
CA TYR A 177 3.74 -16.17 4.30
C TYR A 177 2.32 -16.72 4.35
N THR A 178 1.41 -16.02 3.69
CA THR A 178 0.02 -16.45 3.50
C THR A 178 -0.27 -16.57 2.02
N LEU A 179 -0.91 -17.66 1.59
CA LEU A 179 -1.34 -17.82 0.20
C LEU A 179 -2.74 -17.24 -0.01
N ILE A 180 -2.99 -16.71 -1.21
CA ILE A 180 -4.34 -16.30 -1.64
C ILE A 180 -5.32 -17.47 -1.48
N ASP A 181 -4.88 -18.70 -1.77
CA ASP A 181 -5.71 -19.90 -1.65
C ASP A 181 -6.17 -20.18 -0.21
N ASP A 182 -5.40 -19.74 0.80
CA ASP A 182 -5.71 -19.94 2.22
C ASP A 182 -6.77 -18.94 2.74
N ILE A 183 -7.10 -17.89 1.98
CA ILE A 183 -7.99 -16.80 2.40
C ILE A 183 -9.15 -16.56 1.43
N ARG A 184 -9.48 -17.53 0.59
CA ARG A 184 -10.58 -17.42 -0.39
C ARG A 184 -11.97 -17.26 0.24
N ASP A 185 -12.12 -17.63 1.50
CA ASP A 185 -13.35 -17.49 2.26
C ASP A 185 -13.62 -16.06 2.76
N THR A 186 -12.65 -15.14 2.64
CA THR A 186 -12.88 -13.72 2.96
C THR A 186 -14.12 -13.18 2.26
N LYS A 187 -14.91 -12.36 2.95
CA LYS A 187 -16.06 -11.65 2.35
C LYS A 187 -15.67 -10.33 1.67
N ALA A 188 -14.41 -9.88 1.79
CA ALA A 188 -13.93 -8.73 1.05
C ALA A 188 -14.02 -8.99 -0.47
N HIS A 189 -14.53 -8.02 -1.23
CA HIS A 189 -14.54 -8.06 -2.69
C HIS A 189 -13.15 -7.81 -3.25
N ILE A 190 -12.37 -6.98 -2.56
CA ILE A 190 -10.99 -6.62 -2.95
C ILE A 190 -10.09 -6.69 -1.71
N THR A 191 -9.00 -7.45 -1.81
CA THR A 191 -7.92 -7.47 -0.82
C THR A 191 -6.69 -6.80 -1.42
N LEU A 192 -6.22 -5.72 -0.78
CA LEU A 192 -5.07 -4.93 -1.19
C LEU A 192 -3.90 -5.24 -0.26
N ALA A 193 -2.79 -5.73 -0.80
CA ALA A 193 -1.63 -6.14 -0.01
C ALA A 193 -0.41 -5.25 -0.24
N GLY A 194 0.33 -4.98 0.83
CA GLY A 194 1.69 -4.44 0.84
C GLY A 194 2.71 -5.48 1.29
N HIS A 195 3.93 -5.02 1.68
CA HIS A 195 5.02 -5.81 2.23
C HIS A 195 5.81 -6.67 1.22
N TYR A 196 5.17 -7.39 0.33
CA TYR A 196 5.87 -8.14 -0.72
C TYR A 196 6.23 -7.21 -1.88
N HIS A 197 7.44 -6.68 -1.89
CA HIS A 197 7.90 -5.64 -2.81
C HIS A 197 7.80 -6.00 -4.29
N SER A 198 8.00 -7.28 -4.63
CA SER A 198 7.91 -7.69 -6.06
C SER A 198 6.49 -7.60 -6.60
N GLY A 199 5.49 -7.70 -5.71
CA GLY A 199 4.09 -7.76 -6.08
C GLY A 199 3.73 -9.04 -6.84
N PHE A 200 2.44 -9.29 -6.99
CA PHE A 200 1.90 -10.37 -7.84
C PHE A 200 0.89 -9.83 -8.86
N GLY A 201 0.70 -8.53 -8.90
CA GLY A 201 -0.27 -7.90 -9.80
C GLY A 201 -1.70 -8.05 -9.32
N ILE A 202 -2.61 -8.34 -10.24
CA ILE A 202 -4.04 -8.54 -10.00
C ILE A 202 -4.36 -10.02 -10.18
N ILE A 203 -5.04 -10.61 -9.21
CA ILE A 203 -5.55 -11.99 -9.27
C ILE A 203 -7.04 -11.95 -8.97
N GLU A 204 -7.83 -12.47 -9.90
CA GLU A 204 -9.26 -12.68 -9.73
C GLU A 204 -9.53 -14.15 -9.50
N THR A 205 -10.26 -14.46 -8.43
CA THR A 205 -10.72 -15.80 -8.12
C THR A 205 -12.00 -15.73 -7.29
N ASP A 206 -12.99 -16.56 -7.59
CA ASP A 206 -14.28 -16.64 -6.88
C ASP A 206 -15.00 -15.28 -6.82
N ASN A 207 -14.94 -14.47 -7.89
CA ASN A 207 -15.46 -13.09 -7.98
C ASN A 207 -14.86 -12.12 -6.93
N LYS A 208 -13.64 -12.39 -6.48
CA LYS A 208 -12.87 -11.55 -5.59
C LYS A 208 -11.54 -11.19 -6.23
N TYR A 209 -11.04 -10.02 -5.88
CA TYR A 209 -9.78 -9.49 -6.39
C TYR A 209 -8.73 -9.45 -5.27
N PHE A 210 -7.56 -9.98 -5.55
CA PHE A 210 -6.37 -9.88 -4.71
C PHE A 210 -5.33 -9.09 -5.47
N LEU A 211 -4.78 -8.04 -4.85
CA LEU A 211 -3.97 -7.07 -5.54
C LEU A 211 -2.73 -6.70 -4.74
N ASN A 212 -1.58 -6.82 -5.36
CA ASN A 212 -0.33 -6.20 -4.90
C ASN A 212 0.43 -5.67 -6.13
N PRO A 213 0.47 -4.33 -6.35
CA PRO A 213 1.17 -3.73 -7.50
C PRO A 213 2.69 -3.81 -7.38
N GLY A 214 3.20 -4.23 -6.22
CA GLY A 214 4.58 -4.15 -5.83
C GLY A 214 4.94 -2.78 -5.21
N SER A 215 6.09 -2.74 -4.56
CA SER A 215 6.63 -1.53 -3.94
C SER A 215 6.76 -0.40 -4.97
N LEU A 216 6.42 0.84 -4.56
CA LEU A 216 6.63 2.03 -5.39
C LEU A 216 8.11 2.30 -5.68
N VAL A 217 8.99 1.75 -4.85
CA VAL A 217 10.44 1.91 -4.95
C VAL A 217 11.14 0.59 -5.23
N ARG A 218 12.38 0.66 -5.68
CA ARG A 218 13.30 -0.47 -5.84
C ARG A 218 14.51 -0.22 -4.97
N ILE A 219 14.74 -1.10 -4.00
CA ILE A 219 15.77 -0.93 -2.98
C ILE A 219 16.89 -1.96 -3.12
N SER A 220 16.55 -3.16 -3.58
CA SER A 220 17.52 -4.23 -3.84
C SER A 220 17.87 -4.33 -5.33
N ASN A 221 19.01 -4.98 -5.63
CA ASN A 221 19.48 -5.24 -6.99
C ASN A 221 19.19 -6.68 -7.44
N SER A 222 18.15 -7.30 -6.91
CA SER A 222 17.69 -8.59 -7.40
C SER A 222 17.18 -8.48 -8.85
N LEU A 223 17.28 -9.55 -9.62
CA LEU A 223 16.80 -9.58 -11.01
C LEU A 223 15.33 -9.14 -11.12
N ILE A 224 14.48 -9.57 -10.19
CA ILE A 224 13.07 -9.18 -10.15
C ILE A 224 12.92 -7.65 -10.00
N GLU A 225 13.72 -7.01 -9.14
CA GLU A 225 13.71 -5.56 -8.96
C GLU A 225 14.25 -4.81 -10.17
N ILE A 226 15.23 -5.38 -10.89
CA ILE A 226 15.78 -4.80 -12.12
C ILE A 226 14.72 -4.82 -13.22
N ASP A 227 14.02 -5.94 -13.37
CA ASP A 227 13.06 -6.14 -14.47
C ASP A 227 11.73 -5.43 -14.26
N ARG A 228 11.25 -5.28 -13.00
CA ARG A 228 9.95 -4.68 -12.75
C ARG A 228 9.95 -3.16 -12.91
N ILE A 229 8.84 -2.64 -13.38
CA ILE A 229 8.54 -1.20 -13.40
C ILE A 229 7.59 -0.90 -12.24
N PRO A 230 7.89 0.07 -11.36
CA PRO A 230 6.97 0.53 -10.32
C PRO A 230 5.61 0.95 -10.88
N LYS A 231 4.54 0.51 -10.22
CA LYS A 231 3.15 0.71 -10.64
C LYS A 231 2.30 1.19 -9.48
N VAL A 232 1.18 1.78 -9.82
CA VAL A 232 0.06 2.03 -8.92
C VAL A 232 -1.18 1.34 -9.48
N ALA A 233 -2.18 1.07 -8.65
CA ALA A 233 -3.40 0.45 -9.10
C ALA A 233 -4.56 1.45 -9.10
N LEU A 234 -5.24 1.57 -10.22
CA LEU A 234 -6.50 2.28 -10.35
C LEU A 234 -7.65 1.28 -10.18
N ILE A 235 -8.52 1.55 -9.22
CA ILE A 235 -9.73 0.77 -8.94
C ILE A 235 -10.92 1.66 -9.27
N ASP A 236 -11.68 1.30 -10.28
CA ASP A 236 -12.91 2.01 -10.68
C ASP A 236 -14.13 1.16 -10.30
N LEU A 237 -14.87 1.65 -9.32
CA LEU A 237 -16.07 1.02 -8.78
C LEU A 237 -17.32 1.72 -9.32
N ASN A 238 -18.12 0.95 -10.00
CA ASN A 238 -19.46 1.33 -10.44
C ASN A 238 -20.40 0.12 -10.30
N GLU A 239 -21.12 -0.30 -11.31
CA GLU A 239 -21.89 -1.56 -11.32
C GLU A 239 -20.97 -2.80 -11.33
N THR A 240 -19.71 -2.61 -11.72
CA THR A 240 -18.68 -3.63 -11.77
C THR A 240 -17.40 -3.11 -11.13
N ILE A 241 -16.50 -4.04 -10.78
CA ILE A 241 -15.15 -3.73 -10.30
C ILE A 241 -14.21 -3.79 -11.50
N ASN A 242 -13.55 -2.67 -11.80
CA ASN A 242 -12.50 -2.61 -12.79
C ASN A 242 -11.18 -2.21 -12.13
N ILE A 243 -10.14 -2.98 -12.35
CA ILE A 243 -8.82 -2.72 -11.76
C ILE A 243 -7.78 -2.75 -12.87
N GLU A 244 -6.95 -1.70 -12.93
CA GLU A 244 -5.82 -1.63 -13.85
C GLU A 244 -4.53 -1.20 -13.12
N LEU A 245 -3.39 -1.66 -13.61
CA LEU A 245 -2.07 -1.27 -13.13
C LEU A 245 -1.50 -0.19 -14.04
N ILE A 246 -1.18 0.96 -13.48
CA ILE A 246 -0.59 2.10 -14.19
C ILE A 246 0.92 2.12 -13.88
N GLU A 247 1.74 1.92 -14.89
CA GLU A 247 3.19 2.05 -14.80
C GLU A 247 3.59 3.52 -14.65
N LEU A 248 4.50 3.80 -13.71
CA LEU A 248 5.02 5.15 -13.53
C LEU A 248 6.03 5.48 -14.63
N LYS A 249 5.75 6.53 -15.40
CA LYS A 249 6.61 7.02 -16.49
C LYS A 249 7.93 7.62 -16.00
N THR A 250 7.93 8.16 -14.77
CA THR A 250 9.13 8.67 -14.10
C THR A 250 10.04 7.55 -13.61
N ALA A 251 9.56 6.31 -13.56
CA ALA A 251 10.35 5.16 -13.16
C ALA A 251 11.30 4.74 -14.30
N LYS A 252 12.56 5.09 -14.18
CA LYS A 252 13.61 4.63 -15.12
C LYS A 252 13.73 3.10 -15.08
N LYS A 253 14.24 2.49 -16.17
CA LYS A 253 14.57 1.06 -16.19
C LYS A 253 15.50 0.69 -15.02
N GLY A 254 15.36 -0.53 -14.47
CA GLY A 254 16.17 -0.98 -13.33
C GLY A 254 17.66 -0.92 -13.58
N GLU A 255 18.11 -1.39 -14.74
CA GLU A 255 19.51 -1.32 -15.19
C GLU A 255 20.16 0.08 -15.14
N LYS A 256 19.34 1.14 -15.13
CA LYS A 256 19.82 2.53 -15.05
C LYS A 256 19.86 3.09 -13.64
N VAL A 257 19.25 2.42 -12.69
CA VAL A 257 19.09 2.93 -11.32
C VAL A 257 19.53 1.94 -10.24
N LEU A 258 19.81 0.70 -10.61
CA LEU A 258 20.31 -0.36 -9.70
C LEU A 258 21.69 -0.82 -10.18
N ASP A 259 22.58 -1.11 -9.20
CA ASP A 259 23.93 -1.62 -9.41
C ASP A 259 23.92 -3.15 -9.63
#